data_979b34e940f8ccee5642b43b8a6bc7c9
#
_entry.id   979b34e940f8ccee5642b43b8a6bc7c9
#
_cell.length_a   1.000
_cell.length_b   1.000
_cell.length_c   1.000
_cell.angle_alpha   90.00
_cell.angle_beta   90.00
_cell.angle_gamma   90.00
#
_symmetry.space_group_name_H-M   'P 1'
#
loop_
_entity.id
_entity.type
_entity.pdbx_description
1 polymer ?
#
loop_
_entity_poly.entity_id
_entity_poly.type
_entity_poly.pdbx_seq_one_letter_code
_entity_poly.pdbx_strand_id
1 'polypeptide(L)'
;MESNPYRVGSEAYFEYWRNIREDYYAGDVMVEAHEVDIMESDLGEFATFRGENVALDCIFEEKQPELNKPKKGGAKKYYVYVKDPSTGNIKKVSWGDTTGLKVKLSDPKARKSFAARHKCDQQNDKTKAAYWACRLPRYAKQLGLSGGGSFFW
;
A
#
# COMPACT_ATOMS: atom_id res chain seq x y z
N MET A 1 -8.54 -30.26 -12.99
CA MET A 1 -8.69 -29.42 -14.20
C MET A 1 -7.34 -28.82 -14.57
N GLU A 2 -7.03 -28.60 -15.85
CA GLU A 2 -5.78 -27.91 -16.22
C GLU A 2 -5.85 -26.45 -15.78
N SER A 3 -4.76 -25.94 -15.22
CA SER A 3 -4.69 -24.54 -14.80
C SER A 3 -4.87 -23.61 -16.02
N ASN A 4 -5.56 -22.49 -15.86
CA ASN A 4 -5.76 -21.51 -16.93
C ASN A 4 -4.40 -21.14 -17.57
N PRO A 5 -4.18 -21.41 -18.86
CA PRO A 5 -2.88 -21.22 -19.51
C PRO A 5 -2.62 -19.75 -19.90
N TYR A 6 -3.62 -18.87 -19.75
CA TYR A 6 -3.54 -17.50 -20.21
C TYR A 6 -3.02 -16.56 -19.10
N ARG A 7 -2.45 -15.44 -19.53
CA ARG A 7 -1.95 -14.41 -18.60
C ARG A 7 -3.13 -13.83 -17.81
N VAL A 8 -3.02 -13.83 -16.49
CA VAL A 8 -4.01 -13.23 -15.58
C VAL A 8 -4.36 -11.80 -16.01
N GLY A 9 -5.66 -11.51 -16.12
CA GLY A 9 -6.17 -10.21 -16.55
C GLY A 9 -6.19 -9.97 -18.05
N SER A 10 -5.80 -10.93 -18.89
CA SER A 10 -6.00 -10.84 -20.34
C SER A 10 -7.42 -11.21 -20.74
N GLU A 11 -7.89 -10.74 -21.91
CA GLU A 11 -9.19 -11.10 -22.46
C GLU A 11 -9.36 -12.62 -22.57
N ALA A 12 -8.35 -13.32 -23.07
CA ALA A 12 -8.34 -14.78 -23.19
C ALA A 12 -8.41 -15.48 -21.80
N TYR A 13 -7.86 -14.87 -20.74
CA TYR A 13 -7.97 -15.39 -19.37
C TYR A 13 -9.42 -15.33 -18.86
N PHE A 14 -10.11 -14.22 -19.10
CA PHE A 14 -11.51 -14.06 -18.70
C PHE A 14 -12.45 -14.93 -19.55
N GLU A 15 -12.20 -15.01 -20.84
CA GLU A 15 -12.96 -15.87 -21.76
C GLU A 15 -12.86 -17.35 -21.38
N TYR A 16 -11.67 -17.81 -21.01
CA TYR A 16 -11.44 -19.17 -20.51
C TYR A 16 -12.35 -19.50 -19.31
N TRP A 17 -12.36 -18.62 -18.28
CA TRP A 17 -13.18 -18.84 -17.10
C TRP A 17 -14.68 -18.74 -17.38
N ARG A 18 -15.09 -17.90 -18.32
CA ARG A 18 -16.50 -17.81 -18.75
C ARG A 18 -16.95 -19.11 -19.37
N ASN A 19 -16.21 -19.64 -20.32
CA ASN A 19 -16.56 -20.88 -21.01
C ASN A 19 -16.65 -22.05 -20.01
N ILE A 20 -15.68 -22.19 -19.12
CA ILE A 20 -15.73 -23.26 -18.09
C ILE A 20 -16.91 -23.08 -17.12
N ARG A 21 -17.29 -21.86 -16.81
CA ARG A 21 -18.46 -21.59 -15.96
C ARG A 21 -19.75 -21.99 -16.67
N GLU A 22 -19.88 -21.69 -17.95
CA GLU A 22 -21.02 -22.14 -18.76
C GLU A 22 -21.12 -23.66 -18.76
N ASP A 23 -20.02 -24.37 -19.00
CA ASP A 23 -19.97 -25.83 -18.98
C ASP A 23 -20.26 -26.40 -17.56
N TYR A 24 -19.80 -25.75 -16.51
CA TYR A 24 -20.08 -26.13 -15.12
C TYR A 24 -21.56 -26.03 -14.78
N TYR A 25 -22.23 -24.93 -15.15
CA TYR A 25 -23.67 -24.78 -14.92
C TYR A 25 -24.51 -25.65 -15.85
N ALA A 26 -23.99 -26.02 -17.01
CA ALA A 26 -24.62 -27.01 -17.87
C ALA A 26 -24.51 -28.45 -17.33
N GLY A 27 -23.58 -28.69 -16.39
CA GLY A 27 -23.29 -29.99 -15.79
C GLY A 27 -22.33 -30.85 -16.65
N ASP A 28 -21.69 -30.25 -17.64
CA ASP A 28 -20.77 -30.92 -18.55
C ASP A 28 -19.34 -31.04 -18.00
N VAL A 29 -18.98 -30.20 -17.00
CA VAL A 29 -17.66 -30.22 -16.37
C VAL A 29 -17.81 -30.28 -14.86
N MET A 30 -17.00 -31.11 -14.21
CA MET A 30 -16.83 -31.13 -12.75
C MET A 30 -15.58 -30.36 -12.39
N VAL A 31 -15.71 -29.40 -11.46
CA VAL A 31 -14.61 -28.61 -10.91
C VAL A 31 -14.19 -29.11 -9.54
N GLU A 32 -12.94 -28.85 -9.14
CA GLU A 32 -12.47 -29.19 -7.82
C GLU A 32 -12.99 -28.19 -6.77
N ALA A 33 -13.00 -28.60 -5.50
CA ALA A 33 -13.58 -27.78 -4.42
C ALA A 33 -12.98 -26.38 -4.31
N HIS A 34 -11.69 -26.19 -4.63
CA HIS A 34 -11.02 -24.91 -4.62
C HIS A 34 -11.32 -24.02 -5.84
N GLU A 35 -11.95 -24.59 -6.90
CA GLU A 35 -12.34 -23.86 -8.09
C GLU A 35 -13.81 -23.41 -8.05
N VAL A 36 -14.60 -23.94 -7.11
CA VAL A 36 -16.03 -23.59 -6.96
C VAL A 36 -16.19 -22.09 -6.70
N ASP A 37 -15.33 -21.49 -5.86
CA ASP A 37 -15.37 -20.05 -5.58
C ASP A 37 -15.19 -19.20 -6.86
N ILE A 38 -14.41 -19.70 -7.82
CA ILE A 38 -14.23 -19.04 -9.14
C ILE A 38 -15.49 -19.17 -9.98
N MET A 39 -16.14 -20.34 -9.93
CA MET A 39 -17.39 -20.59 -10.67
C MET A 39 -18.55 -19.74 -10.12
N GLU A 40 -18.59 -19.50 -8.83
CA GLU A 40 -19.60 -18.66 -8.17
C GLU A 40 -19.29 -17.16 -8.21
N SER A 41 -18.10 -16.77 -8.70
CA SER A 41 -17.71 -15.37 -8.85
C SER A 41 -18.15 -14.77 -10.20
N ASP A 42 -18.16 -13.44 -10.29
CA ASP A 42 -18.40 -12.72 -11.55
C ASP A 42 -17.14 -12.61 -12.43
N LEU A 43 -16.13 -13.44 -12.19
CA LEU A 43 -14.87 -13.41 -12.95
C LEU A 43 -15.11 -13.64 -14.44
N GLY A 44 -14.77 -12.66 -15.28
CA GLY A 44 -14.98 -12.67 -16.71
C GLY A 44 -16.34 -12.17 -17.18
N GLU A 45 -17.23 -11.75 -16.26
CA GLU A 45 -18.46 -11.06 -16.63
C GLU A 45 -18.21 -9.57 -16.87
N PHE A 46 -18.93 -8.99 -17.82
CA PHE A 46 -18.83 -7.58 -18.18
C PHE A 46 -20.21 -6.93 -18.21
N ALA A 47 -20.30 -5.70 -17.75
CA ALA A 47 -21.48 -4.85 -17.93
C ALA A 47 -21.11 -3.61 -18.73
N THR A 48 -22.07 -3.07 -19.47
CA THR A 48 -21.88 -1.80 -20.18
C THR A 48 -22.17 -0.64 -19.24
N PHE A 49 -21.16 0.19 -18.97
CA PHE A 49 -21.31 1.43 -18.21
C PHE A 49 -20.86 2.62 -19.08
N ARG A 50 -21.76 3.57 -19.33
CA ARG A 50 -21.53 4.74 -20.19
C ARG A 50 -21.01 4.42 -21.59
N GLY A 51 -21.39 3.25 -22.15
CA GLY A 51 -20.97 2.79 -23.47
C GLY A 51 -19.63 2.06 -23.51
N GLU A 52 -19.01 1.83 -22.36
CA GLU A 52 -17.79 1.03 -22.23
C GLU A 52 -18.09 -0.29 -21.52
N ASN A 53 -17.45 -1.38 -21.95
CA ASN A 53 -17.52 -2.65 -21.28
C ASN A 53 -16.62 -2.63 -20.04
N VAL A 54 -17.22 -2.81 -18.86
CA VAL A 54 -16.51 -2.84 -17.57
C VAL A 54 -16.66 -4.25 -16.99
N ALA A 55 -15.55 -4.86 -16.59
CA ALA A 55 -15.57 -6.13 -15.90
C ALA A 55 -16.30 -6.00 -14.56
N LEU A 56 -17.18 -6.95 -14.26
CA LEU A 56 -17.97 -6.97 -13.01
C LEU A 56 -17.17 -7.49 -11.83
N ASP A 57 -16.23 -8.39 -12.10
CA ASP A 57 -15.26 -8.79 -11.11
C ASP A 57 -14.39 -7.55 -10.79
N CYS A 58 -14.66 -6.95 -9.68
CA CYS A 58 -13.75 -6.00 -9.07
C CYS A 58 -12.42 -6.74 -8.85
N ILE A 59 -11.52 -6.67 -9.83
CA ILE A 59 -10.10 -6.71 -9.49
C ILE A 59 -9.96 -5.52 -8.56
N PHE A 60 -9.96 -5.78 -7.25
CA PHE A 60 -9.51 -4.79 -6.29
C PHE A 60 -8.08 -4.52 -6.70
N GLU A 61 -7.86 -3.50 -7.54
CA GLU A 61 -6.58 -2.84 -7.53
C GLU A 61 -6.38 -2.47 -6.07
N GLU A 62 -5.60 -3.27 -5.36
CA GLU A 62 -5.10 -2.84 -4.05
C GLU A 62 -4.52 -1.46 -4.33
N LYS A 63 -5.25 -0.42 -3.93
CA LYS A 63 -4.78 0.97 -4.09
C LYS A 63 -3.41 0.99 -3.49
N GLN A 64 -2.40 0.99 -4.36
CA GLN A 64 -1.03 0.98 -3.89
C GLN A 64 -0.88 2.12 -2.90
N PRO A 65 -0.37 1.87 -1.71
CA PRO A 65 -0.30 2.90 -0.69
C PRO A 65 0.53 4.06 -1.20
N GLU A 66 0.07 5.28 -0.95
CA GLU A 66 0.79 6.50 -1.32
C GLU A 66 2.21 6.47 -0.75
N LEU A 67 3.19 6.44 -1.63
CA LEU A 67 4.59 6.37 -1.26
C LEU A 67 5.12 7.73 -0.77
N ASN A 68 6.06 7.69 0.18
CA ASN A 68 6.75 8.85 0.74
C ASN A 68 5.83 9.91 1.38
N LYS A 69 4.60 9.55 1.72
CA LYS A 69 3.66 10.42 2.44
C LYS A 69 3.45 9.90 3.86
N PRO A 70 4.06 10.54 4.87
CA PRO A 70 3.86 10.17 6.27
C PRO A 70 2.41 10.33 6.72
N LYS A 71 1.93 9.37 7.49
CA LYS A 71 0.58 9.35 8.06
C LYS A 71 0.64 9.09 9.56
N LYS A 72 -0.38 9.53 10.31
CA LYS A 72 -0.55 9.19 11.74
C LYS A 72 -1.18 7.81 11.90
N GLY A 73 -0.79 7.10 12.95
CA GLY A 73 -1.41 5.84 13.37
C GLY A 73 -0.54 4.61 13.12
N GLY A 74 -1.12 3.43 13.36
CA GLY A 74 -0.44 2.15 13.32
C GLY A 74 0.18 1.76 14.67
N ALA A 75 1.15 0.83 14.65
CA ALA A 75 1.84 0.35 15.86
C ALA A 75 2.70 1.43 16.55
N LYS A 76 3.04 2.51 15.84
CA LYS A 76 3.75 3.69 16.33
C LYS A 76 2.99 4.96 15.96
N LYS A 77 3.44 6.14 16.43
CA LYS A 77 2.76 7.42 16.16
C LYS A 77 2.60 7.74 14.68
N TYR A 78 3.59 7.37 13.88
CA TYR A 78 3.66 7.69 12.47
C TYR A 78 4.10 6.49 11.66
N TYR A 79 3.70 6.44 10.40
CA TYR A 79 4.16 5.48 9.41
C TYR A 79 4.21 6.10 8.02
N VAL A 80 4.95 5.46 7.14
CA VAL A 80 5.04 5.80 5.72
C VAL A 80 5.29 4.54 4.92
N TYR A 81 4.81 4.52 3.70
CA TYR A 81 5.17 3.48 2.73
C TYR A 81 6.29 4.00 1.83
N VAL A 82 7.32 3.21 1.65
CA VAL A 82 8.48 3.53 0.82
C VAL A 82 8.78 2.35 -0.11
N LYS A 83 9.31 2.64 -1.29
CA LYS A 83 9.85 1.60 -2.16
C LYS A 83 11.28 1.31 -1.74
N ASP A 84 11.57 0.05 -1.45
CA ASP A 84 12.93 -0.39 -1.15
C ASP A 84 13.73 -0.47 -2.46
N PRO A 85 14.81 0.30 -2.60
CA PRO A 85 15.57 0.35 -3.85
C PRO A 85 16.31 -0.95 -4.17
N SER A 86 16.55 -1.80 -3.17
CA SER A 86 17.27 -3.07 -3.36
C SER A 86 16.36 -4.20 -3.84
N THR A 87 15.10 -4.23 -3.38
CA THR A 87 14.16 -5.30 -3.68
C THR A 87 13.02 -4.88 -4.62
N GLY A 88 12.81 -3.56 -4.78
CA GLY A 88 11.67 -2.99 -5.51
C GLY A 88 10.34 -3.08 -4.77
N ASN A 89 10.28 -3.73 -3.62
CA ASN A 89 9.06 -3.96 -2.84
C ASN A 89 8.66 -2.72 -2.02
N ILE A 90 7.36 -2.60 -1.74
CA ILE A 90 6.83 -1.57 -0.85
C ILE A 90 7.02 -2.02 0.60
N LYS A 91 7.68 -1.17 1.39
CA LYS A 91 7.96 -1.38 2.81
C LYS A 91 7.24 -0.33 3.66
N LYS A 92 6.57 -0.77 4.73
CA LYS A 92 6.01 0.12 5.74
C LYS A 92 7.08 0.44 6.79
N VAL A 93 7.41 1.70 6.93
CA VAL A 93 8.35 2.22 7.96
C VAL A 93 7.55 2.95 9.01
N SER A 94 7.69 2.55 10.28
CA SER A 94 6.97 3.15 11.40
C SER A 94 7.95 3.75 12.41
N TRP A 95 7.61 4.93 12.97
CA TRP A 95 8.44 5.61 13.98
C TRP A 95 7.60 6.42 14.96
N GLY A 96 8.27 6.97 15.98
CA GLY A 96 7.66 7.75 17.06
C GLY A 96 7.19 6.87 18.21
N ASP A 97 7.41 7.39 19.42
CA ASP A 97 7.02 6.72 20.66
C ASP A 97 5.55 6.95 20.96
N THR A 98 4.81 5.89 21.32
CA THR A 98 3.41 5.93 21.73
C THR A 98 3.23 6.22 23.22
N THR A 99 4.30 6.07 24.04
CA THR A 99 4.24 6.13 25.50
C THR A 99 4.32 7.54 26.12
N GLY A 100 4.08 8.58 25.33
CA GLY A 100 3.82 9.91 25.91
C GLY A 100 4.82 11.01 25.61
N LEU A 101 5.96 10.75 24.99
CA LEU A 101 6.89 11.80 24.59
C LEU A 101 6.24 12.72 23.53
N LYS A 102 6.06 13.99 23.90
CA LYS A 102 5.52 15.01 22.99
C LYS A 102 6.60 15.48 22.02
N VAL A 103 6.23 15.66 20.77
CA VAL A 103 7.09 16.23 19.74
C VAL A 103 7.24 17.73 20.00
N LYS A 104 8.48 18.21 20.23
CA LYS A 104 8.80 19.60 20.58
C LYS A 104 9.41 20.34 19.37
N LEU A 105 8.67 20.48 18.28
CA LEU A 105 9.17 21.15 17.05
C LEU A 105 9.44 22.64 17.22
N SER A 106 8.74 23.30 18.15
CA SER A 106 8.88 24.73 18.43
C SER A 106 10.08 25.09 19.29
N ASP A 107 10.70 24.09 19.95
CA ASP A 107 11.84 24.31 20.85
C ASP A 107 13.17 24.09 20.12
N PRO A 108 13.95 25.17 19.86
CA PRO A 108 15.22 25.04 19.12
C PRO A 108 16.28 24.21 19.87
N LYS A 109 16.28 24.23 21.19
CA LYS A 109 17.24 23.46 22.01
C LYS A 109 16.92 21.98 21.95
N ALA A 110 15.63 21.61 22.05
CA ALA A 110 15.18 20.24 21.93
C ALA A 110 15.47 19.67 20.51
N ARG A 111 15.25 20.47 19.48
CA ARG A 111 15.57 20.08 18.09
C ARG A 111 17.06 19.80 17.90
N LYS A 112 17.93 20.73 18.32
CA LYS A 112 19.38 20.59 18.21
C LYS A 112 19.88 19.35 18.95
N SER A 113 19.35 19.11 20.14
CA SER A 113 19.70 17.93 20.96
C SER A 113 19.23 16.63 20.27
N PHE A 114 18.05 16.61 19.68
CA PHE A 114 17.53 15.46 18.94
C PHE A 114 18.40 15.17 17.71
N ALA A 115 18.68 16.19 16.89
CA ALA A 115 19.50 16.08 15.69
C ALA A 115 20.89 15.51 15.98
N ALA A 116 21.54 16.01 17.04
CA ALA A 116 22.87 15.54 17.44
C ALA A 116 22.83 14.07 17.91
N ARG A 117 21.85 13.71 18.76
CA ARG A 117 21.72 12.35 19.30
C ARG A 117 21.42 11.32 18.22
N HIS A 118 20.60 11.67 17.23
CA HIS A 118 20.19 10.77 16.15
C HIS A 118 21.05 10.90 14.89
N LYS A 119 22.09 11.73 14.90
CA LYS A 119 22.98 11.98 13.75
C LYS A 119 22.19 12.24 12.48
N CYS A 120 21.26 13.21 12.55
CA CYS A 120 20.28 13.44 11.49
C CYS A 120 20.89 13.84 10.14
N ASP A 121 22.08 14.41 10.13
CA ASP A 121 22.89 14.71 8.94
C ASP A 121 23.32 13.47 8.16
N GLN A 122 23.44 12.32 8.86
CA GLN A 122 23.86 11.05 8.27
C GLN A 122 22.68 10.13 7.87
N GLN A 123 21.43 10.49 8.21
CA GLN A 123 20.25 9.68 7.94
C GLN A 123 19.73 9.89 6.52
N ASN A 124 20.26 9.13 5.54
CA ASN A 124 19.88 9.27 4.13
C ASN A 124 19.04 8.11 3.59
N ASP A 125 18.88 7.03 4.35
CA ASP A 125 18.14 5.85 3.94
C ASP A 125 16.64 5.96 4.28
N LYS A 126 15.79 6.12 3.26
CA LYS A 126 14.32 6.21 3.40
C LYS A 126 13.68 4.95 3.95
N THR A 127 14.34 3.81 3.87
CA THR A 127 13.83 2.54 4.41
C THR A 127 14.01 2.43 5.92
N LYS A 128 14.64 3.42 6.55
CA LYS A 128 14.91 3.46 7.99
C LYS A 128 14.02 4.49 8.70
N ALA A 129 13.58 4.14 9.89
CA ALA A 129 12.77 5.01 10.75
C ALA A 129 13.48 6.33 11.11
N ALA A 130 14.80 6.29 11.30
CA ALA A 130 15.62 7.45 11.62
C ALA A 130 15.56 8.55 10.54
N TYR A 131 15.53 8.18 9.25
CA TYR A 131 15.36 9.12 8.15
C TYR A 131 14.11 9.99 8.32
N TRP A 132 12.97 9.35 8.58
CA TRP A 132 11.67 10.01 8.72
C TRP A 132 11.55 10.77 10.03
N ALA A 133 12.08 10.22 11.12
CA ALA A 133 12.13 10.92 12.41
C ALA A 133 12.94 12.23 12.29
N CYS A 134 14.09 12.20 11.65
CA CYS A 134 14.94 13.37 11.44
C CYS A 134 14.32 14.44 10.52
N ARG A 135 13.40 14.06 9.65
CA ARG A 135 12.71 14.95 8.70
C ARG A 135 11.28 15.29 9.13
N LEU A 136 10.86 14.87 10.32
CA LEU A 136 9.52 15.12 10.83
C LEU A 136 9.07 16.59 10.74
N PRO A 137 9.92 17.60 11.00
CA PRO A 137 9.53 18.99 10.87
C PRO A 137 8.97 19.37 9.49
N ARG A 138 9.50 18.77 8.41
CA ARG A 138 9.07 19.02 7.04
C ARG A 138 7.66 18.52 6.76
N TYR A 139 7.22 17.50 7.46
CA TYR A 139 5.91 16.87 7.34
C TYR A 139 4.92 17.32 8.43
N ALA A 140 5.33 18.28 9.27
CA ALA A 140 4.55 18.71 10.43
C ALA A 140 3.14 19.17 10.04
N LYS A 141 3.03 20.02 9.00
CA LYS A 141 1.73 20.50 8.50
C LYS A 141 0.83 19.34 8.04
N GLN A 142 1.35 18.41 7.28
CA GLN A 142 0.64 17.22 6.80
C GLN A 142 0.18 16.32 7.95
N LEU A 143 0.99 16.25 9.00
CA LEU A 143 0.71 15.46 10.20
C LEU A 143 -0.08 16.25 11.27
N GLY A 144 -0.54 17.48 10.98
CA GLY A 144 -1.26 18.32 11.94
C GLY A 144 -0.44 18.61 13.20
N LEU A 145 0.87 18.86 13.05
CA LEU A 145 1.78 19.26 14.11
C LEU A 145 2.11 20.74 13.99
N SER A 146 2.22 21.43 15.10
CA SER A 146 2.68 22.82 15.17
C SER A 146 4.21 22.91 15.15
N GLY A 147 4.76 24.03 14.66
CA GLY A 147 6.19 24.32 14.72
C GLY A 147 7.05 23.63 13.65
N GLY A 148 6.43 23.19 12.54
CA GLY A 148 7.14 22.62 11.40
C GLY A 148 7.80 23.65 10.49
N GLY A 149 8.66 23.16 9.57
CA GLY A 149 9.35 23.97 8.57
C GLY A 149 10.25 23.14 7.68
N SER A 150 10.96 23.78 6.75
CA SER A 150 11.85 23.14 5.77
C SER A 150 13.20 22.67 6.35
N PHE A 151 13.35 22.66 7.65
CA PHE A 151 14.60 22.30 8.36
C PHE A 151 14.59 20.83 8.85
N PHE A 152 15.77 20.34 9.23
CA PHE A 152 15.93 19.19 10.11
C PHE A 152 15.61 19.60 11.56
N TRP A 153 15.52 18.61 12.41
CA TRP A 153 15.44 18.84 13.87
C TRP A 153 16.49 19.82 14.36
#